data_2e05f54128bcaac60a4226f7b031b786
#
_entry.id   2e05f54128bcaac60a4226f7b031b786
#
_cell.length_a   1.000
_cell.length_b   1.000
_cell.length_c   1.000
_cell.angle_alpha   90.00
_cell.angle_beta   90.00
_cell.angle_gamma   90.00
#
_symmetry.space_group_name_H-M   'P 1'
#
loop_
_entity.id
_entity.type
_entity.pdbx_description
1 polymer ?
#
loop_
_entity_poly.entity_id
_entity_poly.type
_entity_poly.pdbx_seq_one_letter_code
_entity_poly.pdbx_strand_id
1 'polypeptide(L)' 'MATYKQYTASGGASEPFSITTFSSDEIKVRVDNVLKTAATHYNITSYTTNGGTVTWTSGNVPNNVLVRIYRDTNLTAKAT' A
#
# COMPACT_ATOMS: atom_id res chain seq x y z
N MET A 1 4.09 6.20 -16.05
CA MET A 1 4.01 5.04 -15.13
C MET A 1 3.60 5.53 -13.76
N ALA A 2 2.58 4.94 -13.18
CA ALA A 2 2.13 5.33 -11.85
C ALA A 2 3.09 4.79 -10.79
N THR A 3 3.48 5.65 -9.84
CA THR A 3 4.30 5.25 -8.70
C THR A 3 3.51 5.33 -7.40
N TYR A 4 2.25 5.72 -7.48
CA TYR A 4 1.37 5.79 -6.31
C TYR A 4 -0.09 5.78 -6.75
N LYS A 5 -0.95 5.45 -5.80
CA LYS A 5 -2.40 5.56 -5.93
C LYS A 5 -2.91 6.29 -4.69
N GLN A 6 -3.73 7.32 -4.90
CA GLN A 6 -4.30 8.09 -3.81
C GLN A 6 -5.81 8.11 -3.97
N TYR A 7 -6.53 7.85 -2.88
CA TYR A 7 -7.99 7.81 -2.92
C TYR A 7 -8.55 8.12 -1.54
N THR A 8 -9.83 8.46 -1.50
CA THR A 8 -10.54 8.64 -0.23
C THR A 8 -11.23 7.34 0.13
N ALA A 9 -10.88 6.80 1.29
CA ALA A 9 -11.42 5.52 1.74
C ALA A 9 -12.91 5.65 2.08
N SER A 10 -13.65 4.59 1.77
CA SER A 10 -15.10 4.53 2.02
C SER A 10 -15.49 3.30 2.83
N GLY A 11 -14.55 2.75 3.60
CA GLY A 11 -14.82 1.60 4.47
C GLY A 11 -14.60 0.25 3.82
N GLY A 12 -14.06 0.21 2.60
CA GLY A 12 -13.76 -1.05 1.92
C GLY A 12 -12.57 -1.75 2.56
N ALA A 13 -12.66 -3.06 2.73
CA ALA A 13 -11.61 -3.84 3.40
C ALA A 13 -10.40 -4.06 2.51
N SER A 14 -10.51 -3.88 1.20
CA SER A 14 -9.40 -4.07 0.28
C SER A 14 -9.43 -3.03 -0.83
N GLU A 15 -8.25 -2.75 -1.38
CA GLU A 15 -8.11 -1.79 -2.46
C GLU A 15 -7.05 -2.28 -3.44
N PRO A 16 -7.39 -2.54 -4.71
CA PRO A 16 -6.41 -2.94 -5.70
C PRO A 16 -5.55 -1.75 -6.14
N PHE A 17 -4.33 -2.02 -6.53
CA PHE A 17 -3.43 -1.00 -7.05
C PHE A 17 -2.63 -1.55 -8.23
N SER A 18 -2.18 -0.65 -9.10
CA SER A 18 -1.37 -0.98 -10.28
C SER A 18 -0.08 -0.16 -10.23
N ILE A 19 0.87 -0.64 -9.43
CA ILE A 19 2.16 0.03 -9.23
C ILE A 19 3.24 -1.02 -9.50
N THR A 20 4.15 -0.72 -10.43
CA THR A 20 5.23 -1.64 -10.75
C THR A 20 6.28 -1.63 -9.66
N THR A 21 6.59 -2.81 -9.13
CA THR A 21 7.61 -2.99 -8.10
C THR A 21 8.36 -4.30 -8.33
N PHE A 22 9.50 -4.45 -7.68
CA PHE A 22 10.26 -5.70 -7.72
C PHE A 22 9.91 -6.62 -6.54
N SER A 23 9.33 -6.06 -5.48
CA SER A 23 8.99 -6.82 -4.28
C SER A 23 7.83 -6.12 -3.58
N SER A 24 6.98 -6.89 -2.91
CA SER A 24 5.84 -6.35 -2.18
C SER A 24 6.26 -5.44 -1.02
N ASP A 25 7.46 -5.61 -0.49
CA ASP A 25 7.94 -4.76 0.60
C ASP A 25 8.28 -3.35 0.14
N GLU A 26 8.31 -3.08 -1.16
CA GLU A 26 8.44 -1.73 -1.69
C GLU A 26 7.14 -0.94 -1.60
N ILE A 27 6.01 -1.60 -1.38
CA ILE A 27 4.72 -0.94 -1.27
C ILE A 27 4.53 -0.44 0.15
N LYS A 28 4.25 0.86 0.25
CA LYS A 28 3.97 1.53 1.51
C LYS A 28 2.59 2.16 1.44
N VAL A 29 1.95 2.29 2.58
CA VAL A 29 0.60 2.83 2.67
C VAL A 29 0.55 3.88 3.77
N ARG A 30 0.05 5.06 3.43
CA ARG A 30 -0.25 6.12 4.40
C ARG A 30 -1.74 6.32 4.49
N VAL A 31 -2.25 6.43 5.70
CA VAL A 31 -3.65 6.73 5.95
C VAL A 31 -3.68 8.03 6.74
N ASP A 32 -4.33 9.05 6.19
CA ASP A 32 -4.40 10.39 6.79
C ASP A 32 -2.98 10.91 7.10
N ASN A 33 -2.06 10.71 6.16
CA ASN A 33 -0.64 11.07 6.27
C ASN A 33 0.14 10.31 7.33
N VAL A 34 -0.41 9.23 7.88
CA VAL A 34 0.28 8.40 8.86
C VAL A 34 0.73 7.11 8.17
N LEU A 35 2.01 6.82 8.22
CA LEU A 35 2.56 5.58 7.65
C LEU A 35 2.04 4.39 8.46
N LYS A 36 1.42 3.43 7.75
CA LYS A 36 0.94 2.21 8.38
C LYS A 36 1.96 1.10 8.21
N THR A 37 1.88 0.10 9.07
CA THR A 37 2.85 -1.00 9.10
C THR A 37 2.25 -2.23 8.44
N ALA A 38 2.97 -2.78 7.46
CA ALA A 38 2.58 -4.03 6.79
C ALA A 38 2.49 -5.16 7.80
N ALA A 39 1.56 -6.08 7.57
CA ALA A 39 1.25 -7.23 8.42
C ALA A 39 0.57 -6.86 9.75
N THR A 40 0.72 -5.62 10.21
CA THR A 40 0.04 -5.15 11.42
C THR A 40 -1.29 -4.48 11.07
N HIS A 41 -1.27 -3.55 10.12
CA HIS A 41 -2.45 -2.78 9.73
C HIS A 41 -3.05 -3.27 8.42
N TYR A 42 -2.23 -3.87 7.56
CA TYR A 42 -2.68 -4.35 6.26
C TYR A 42 -1.76 -5.45 5.75
N ASN A 43 -2.24 -6.20 4.75
CA ASN A 43 -1.43 -7.17 4.03
C ASN A 43 -1.51 -6.87 2.54
N ILE A 44 -0.44 -7.18 1.81
CA ILE A 44 -0.46 -7.12 0.36
C ILE A 44 -0.82 -8.50 -0.14
N THR A 45 -1.94 -8.60 -0.86
CA THR A 45 -2.44 -9.86 -1.40
C THR A 45 -2.45 -9.80 -2.92
N SER A 46 -2.48 -10.95 -3.57
CA SER A 46 -2.51 -11.05 -5.04
C SER A 46 -1.38 -10.25 -5.69
N TYR A 47 -0.22 -10.20 -5.04
CA TYR A 47 0.90 -9.39 -5.50
C TYR A 47 1.47 -9.92 -6.80
N THR A 48 1.73 -9.01 -7.74
CA THR A 48 2.54 -9.24 -8.93
C THR A 48 3.49 -8.05 -9.10
N THR A 49 4.44 -8.15 -10.01
CA THR A 49 5.33 -7.02 -10.29
C THR A 49 4.60 -5.83 -10.89
N ASN A 50 3.36 -6.00 -11.33
CA ASN A 50 2.56 -4.94 -11.93
C ASN A 50 1.50 -4.37 -10.96
N GLY A 51 1.39 -4.90 -9.76
CA GLY A 51 0.43 -4.40 -8.79
C GLY A 51 0.04 -5.45 -7.78
N GLY A 52 -1.06 -5.21 -7.10
CA GLY A 52 -1.57 -6.13 -6.09
C GLY A 52 -2.80 -5.54 -5.42
N THR A 53 -3.08 -6.01 -4.22
CA THR A 53 -4.23 -5.54 -3.44
C THR A 53 -3.79 -5.32 -2.00
N VAL A 54 -4.16 -4.15 -1.45
CA VAL A 54 -4.02 -3.89 -0.02
C VAL A 54 -5.26 -4.41 0.67
N THR A 55 -5.09 -5.33 1.61
CA THR A 55 -6.19 -5.87 2.41
C THR A 55 -5.96 -5.47 3.86
N TRP A 56 -6.88 -4.66 4.39
CA TRP A 56 -6.75 -4.14 5.75
C TRP A 56 -7.07 -5.21 6.78
N THR A 57 -6.33 -5.20 7.89
CA THR A 57 -6.64 -6.10 8.99
C THR A 57 -7.84 -5.60 9.78
N SER A 58 -8.46 -6.49 10.56
CA SER A 58 -9.66 -6.15 11.34
C SER A 58 -9.36 -4.99 12.28
N GLY A 59 -10.27 -4.00 12.29
CA GLY A 59 -10.12 -2.80 13.11
C GLY A 59 -9.24 -1.71 12.51
N ASN A 60 -8.62 -1.96 11.34
CA ASN A 60 -7.72 -0.99 10.71
C ASN A 60 -8.24 -0.49 9.37
N VAL A 61 -9.46 -0.83 8.99
CA VAL A 61 -10.05 -0.43 7.71
C VAL A 61 -10.29 1.08 7.73
N PRO A 62 -9.68 1.84 6.80
CA PRO A 62 -9.88 3.29 6.78
C PRO A 62 -11.26 3.66 6.26
N ASN A 63 -11.78 4.78 6.73
CA ASN A 63 -13.09 5.27 6.31
C ASN A 63 -13.08 6.80 6.34
N ASN A 64 -13.52 7.43 5.24
CA ASN A 64 -13.62 8.88 5.11
C ASN A 64 -12.28 9.61 5.32
N VAL A 65 -11.18 8.94 5.02
CA VAL A 65 -9.85 9.54 5.12
C VAL A 65 -9.07 9.28 3.84
N LEU A 66 -8.06 10.10 3.60
CA LEU A 66 -7.21 9.98 2.44
C LEU A 66 -6.24 8.82 2.63
N VAL A 67 -6.15 7.94 1.64
CA VAL A 67 -5.22 6.82 1.63
C VAL A 67 -4.29 6.96 0.44
N ARG A 68 -3.00 6.76 0.68
CA ARG A 68 -2.00 6.79 -0.38
C ARG A 68 -1.21 5.48 -0.35
N ILE A 69 -1.26 4.76 -1.46
CA ILE A 69 -0.47 3.55 -1.69
C ILE A 69 0.65 3.96 -2.65
N TYR A 70 1.91 3.74 -2.28
CA TYR A 70 3.01 4.21 -3.10
C TYR A 70 4.17 3.25 -3.06
N ARG A 71 5.07 3.43 -4.02
CA ARG A 71 6.33 2.68 -4.09
C ARG A 71 7.40 3.46 -3.36
N ASP A 72 8.05 2.80 -2.43
CA ASP A 72 9.20 3.36 -1.72
C ASP A 72 10.40 2.45 -1.94
N THR A 73 11.20 2.79 -2.93
CA THR A 73 12.40 2.02 -3.24
C THR A 73 13.56 2.62 -2.46
N ASN A 74 14.06 1.86 -1.50
CA ASN A 74 15.22 2.28 -0.73
C ASN A 74 16.48 1.85 -1.48
N LEU A 75 17.04 2.77 -2.25
CA LEU A 75 18.20 2.48 -3.09
C LEU A 75 19.42 2.12 -2.26
N THR A 76 19.56 2.69 -1.07
CA THR A 76 20.67 2.36 -0.17
C THR A 76 20.61 0.91 0.26
N ALA A 77 19.42 0.43 0.65
CA ALA A 77 19.24 -0.96 1.02
C ALA A 77 19.40 -1.90 -0.18
N LYS A 78 18.93 -1.48 -1.35
CA LYS A 78 19.05 -2.31 -2.55
C LYS A 78 20.47 -2.38 -3.08
N ALA A 79 21.30 -1.40 -2.78
CA ALA A 79 22.69 -1.36 -3.24
C ALA A 79 23.64 -2.24 -2.42
N THR A 80 23.19 -2.74 -1.28
CA THR A 80 24.03 -3.59 -0.41
C THR A 80 23.95 -5.07 -0.73
#